data_0b1f4bf25bbe4d32deaf6f0796778cdf
#
_entry.id   0b1f4bf25bbe4d32deaf6f0796778cdf
#
_cell.length_a   1.000
_cell.length_b   1.000
_cell.length_c   1.000
_cell.angle_alpha   90.00
_cell.angle_beta   90.00
_cell.angle_gamma   90.00
#
_symmetry.space_group_name_H-M   'P 1'
#
loop_
_entity.id
_entity.type
_entity.pdbx_description
1 polymer ?
#
loop_
_entity_poly.entity_id
_entity_poly.type
_entity_poly.pdbx_seq_one_letter_code
_entity_poly.pdbx_strand_id
1 'polypeptide(L)'
;MSEVKKVATRVGYAEALVELGKEHEEVVVLDADLAAATQTKVFREQFPERHIDCGIAEANMTGIAAGLSTCGKVPFMSSFAMFAAGRAFEQVRNSIGYPHLNVKIGATHAGISVGEDGATHQCNEDIAL
;
A
#
# COMPACT_ATOMS: atom_id res chain seq x y z
N MET A 1 -12.37 -26.71 21.03
CA MET A 1 -11.59 -25.47 20.84
C MET A 1 -11.44 -25.28 19.35
N SER A 2 -11.93 -24.17 18.78
CA SER A 2 -11.75 -23.88 17.37
C SER A 2 -10.26 -23.69 17.08
N GLU A 3 -9.76 -24.34 16.03
CA GLU A 3 -8.39 -24.20 15.57
C GLU A 3 -8.12 -22.73 15.18
N VAL A 4 -7.07 -22.14 15.77
CA VAL A 4 -6.71 -20.74 15.46
C VAL A 4 -6.09 -20.69 14.07
N LYS A 5 -6.81 -20.13 13.11
CA LYS A 5 -6.29 -19.92 11.75
C LYS A 5 -5.24 -18.82 11.77
N LYS A 6 -4.00 -19.15 11.40
CA LYS A 6 -2.92 -18.17 11.21
C LYS A 6 -2.96 -17.65 9.78
N VAL A 7 -3.12 -16.33 9.63
CA VAL A 7 -3.17 -15.64 8.32
C VAL A 7 -2.10 -14.55 8.30
N ALA A 8 -1.32 -14.45 7.22
CA ALA A 8 -0.37 -13.36 7.06
C ALA A 8 -1.12 -12.01 6.94
N THR A 9 -0.59 -10.96 7.58
CA THR A 9 -1.25 -9.63 7.62
C THR A 9 -1.54 -9.07 6.23
N ARG A 10 -0.63 -9.27 5.26
CA ARG A 10 -0.83 -8.86 3.86
C ARG A 10 -2.03 -9.55 3.17
N VAL A 11 -2.35 -10.78 3.58
CA VAL A 11 -3.53 -11.51 3.04
C VAL A 11 -4.80 -10.90 3.61
N GLY A 12 -4.87 -10.67 4.93
CA GLY A 12 -6.01 -9.98 5.54
C GLY A 12 -6.21 -8.56 4.98
N TYR A 13 -5.12 -7.85 4.72
CA TYR A 13 -5.17 -6.54 4.05
C TYR A 13 -5.81 -6.63 2.65
N ALA A 14 -5.38 -7.60 1.83
CA ALA A 14 -5.91 -7.78 0.48
C ALA A 14 -7.40 -8.17 0.49
N GLU A 15 -7.80 -9.05 1.41
CA GLU A 15 -9.21 -9.43 1.60
C GLU A 15 -10.06 -8.21 1.97
N ALA A 16 -9.59 -7.38 2.92
CA ALA A 16 -10.27 -6.16 3.32
C ALA A 16 -10.37 -5.13 2.18
N LEU A 17 -9.35 -5.00 1.34
CA LEU A 17 -9.41 -4.13 0.15
C LEU A 17 -10.51 -4.56 -0.82
N VAL A 18 -10.67 -5.87 -1.03
CA VAL A 18 -11.75 -6.40 -1.90
C VAL A 18 -13.13 -6.12 -1.30
N GLU A 19 -13.28 -6.30 0.01
CA GLU A 19 -14.55 -5.97 0.70
C GLU A 19 -14.87 -4.48 0.56
N LEU A 20 -13.92 -3.61 0.86
CA LEU A 20 -14.07 -2.16 0.67
C LEU A 20 -14.38 -1.80 -0.79
N GLY A 21 -13.72 -2.43 -1.75
CA GLY A 21 -13.96 -2.18 -3.17
C GLY A 21 -15.36 -2.56 -3.64
N LYS A 22 -16.02 -3.52 -3.00
CA LYS A 22 -17.43 -3.88 -3.29
C LYS A 22 -18.42 -2.84 -2.76
N GLU A 23 -18.12 -2.23 -1.63
CA GLU A 23 -19.00 -1.29 -0.94
C GLU A 23 -18.76 0.17 -1.36
N HIS A 24 -17.53 0.48 -1.84
CA HIS A 24 -17.05 1.84 -2.08
C HIS A 24 -16.39 1.97 -3.47
N GLU A 25 -17.08 2.59 -4.40
CA GLU A 25 -16.60 2.80 -5.78
C GLU A 25 -15.45 3.82 -5.86
N GLU A 26 -15.33 4.69 -4.86
CA GLU A 26 -14.26 5.66 -4.74
C GLU A 26 -12.91 5.05 -4.34
N VAL A 27 -12.91 3.82 -3.80
CA VAL A 27 -11.67 3.11 -3.43
C VAL A 27 -10.89 2.71 -4.67
N VAL A 28 -9.63 3.14 -4.72
CA VAL A 28 -8.63 2.76 -5.74
C VAL A 28 -7.37 2.25 -5.06
N VAL A 29 -6.70 1.29 -5.68
CA VAL A 29 -5.49 0.68 -5.14
C VAL A 29 -4.33 0.93 -6.07
N LEU A 30 -3.21 1.40 -5.51
CA LEU A 30 -1.97 1.64 -6.24
C LEU A 30 -0.86 0.74 -5.69
N ASP A 31 0.02 0.30 -6.56
CA ASP A 31 1.29 -0.30 -6.14
C ASP A 31 2.46 0.10 -7.06
N ALA A 32 3.66 -0.29 -6.66
CA ALA A 32 4.91 0.01 -7.34
C ALA A 32 5.58 -1.28 -7.80
N ASP A 33 4.91 -2.03 -8.70
CA ASP A 33 5.35 -3.33 -9.25
C ASP A 33 5.53 -4.43 -8.18
N LEU A 34 4.75 -4.34 -7.08
CA LEU A 34 4.80 -5.28 -5.97
C LEU A 34 3.44 -5.94 -5.65
N ALA A 35 2.49 -5.92 -6.59
CA ALA A 35 1.14 -6.43 -6.37
C ALA A 35 1.10 -7.90 -5.90
N ALA A 36 2.02 -8.73 -6.35
CA ALA A 36 2.13 -10.12 -5.93
C ALA A 36 2.61 -10.24 -4.48
N ALA A 37 3.60 -9.44 -4.07
CA ALA A 37 4.19 -9.48 -2.74
C ALA A 37 3.27 -8.85 -1.68
N THR A 38 2.67 -7.71 -1.99
CA THR A 38 1.71 -7.00 -1.12
C THR A 38 0.32 -7.64 -1.11
N GLN A 39 0.05 -8.55 -2.04
CA GLN A 39 -1.24 -9.20 -2.31
C GLN A 39 -2.32 -8.27 -2.91
N THR A 40 -2.00 -7.04 -3.29
CA THR A 40 -2.95 -6.14 -3.97
C THR A 40 -3.42 -6.68 -5.32
N LYS A 41 -2.73 -7.69 -5.89
CA LYS A 41 -3.19 -8.44 -7.06
C LYS A 41 -4.61 -8.99 -6.92
N VAL A 42 -5.04 -9.34 -5.70
CA VAL A 42 -6.39 -9.87 -5.44
C VAL A 42 -7.45 -8.79 -5.71
N PHE A 43 -7.15 -7.53 -5.34
CA PHE A 43 -8.00 -6.39 -5.69
C PHE A 43 -8.00 -6.14 -7.21
N ARG A 44 -6.83 -6.19 -7.86
CA ARG A 44 -6.69 -6.03 -9.32
C ARG A 44 -7.52 -7.05 -10.10
N GLU A 45 -7.57 -8.30 -9.65
CA GLU A 45 -8.35 -9.37 -10.29
C GLU A 45 -9.86 -9.11 -10.23
N GLN A 46 -10.36 -8.41 -9.20
CA GLN A 46 -11.77 -8.07 -9.02
C GLN A 46 -12.14 -6.72 -9.66
N PHE A 47 -11.22 -5.75 -9.61
CA PHE A 47 -11.45 -4.36 -10.02
C PHE A 47 -10.28 -3.83 -10.84
N PRO A 48 -10.02 -4.37 -12.04
CA PRO A 48 -8.83 -4.01 -12.82
C PRO A 48 -8.76 -2.52 -13.18
N GLU A 49 -9.91 -1.86 -13.38
CA GLU A 49 -10.00 -0.43 -13.72
C GLU A 49 -9.75 0.50 -12.51
N ARG A 50 -9.70 -0.06 -11.30
CA ARG A 50 -9.42 0.67 -10.07
C ARG A 50 -8.09 0.30 -9.41
N HIS A 51 -7.27 -0.49 -10.12
CA HIS A 51 -5.92 -0.82 -9.71
C HIS A 51 -4.91 -0.16 -10.66
N ILE A 52 -3.94 0.54 -10.08
CA ILE A 52 -2.94 1.32 -10.82
C ILE A 52 -1.55 0.83 -10.43
N ASP A 53 -0.84 0.23 -11.35
CA ASP A 53 0.58 -0.06 -11.18
C ASP A 53 1.40 1.14 -11.66
N CYS A 54 2.15 1.74 -10.75
CA CYS A 54 2.97 2.93 -11.01
C CYS A 54 4.40 2.59 -11.44
N GLY A 55 4.71 1.28 -11.60
CA GLY A 55 6.09 0.81 -11.75
C GLY A 55 6.91 1.01 -10.47
N ILE A 56 8.22 0.74 -10.53
CA ILE A 56 9.11 0.89 -9.37
C ILE A 56 9.42 2.39 -9.15
N ALA A 57 8.41 3.14 -8.67
CA ALA A 57 8.45 4.59 -8.54
C ALA A 57 7.58 5.08 -7.37
N GLU A 58 7.93 4.74 -6.14
CA GLU A 58 7.10 4.96 -4.94
C GLU A 58 6.85 6.45 -4.65
N ALA A 59 7.82 7.32 -4.92
CA ALA A 59 7.62 8.75 -4.81
C ALA A 59 6.57 9.28 -5.80
N ASN A 60 6.60 8.78 -7.05
CA ASN A 60 5.59 9.11 -8.06
C ASN A 60 4.22 8.53 -7.69
N MET A 61 4.16 7.27 -7.22
CA MET A 61 2.94 6.64 -6.72
C MET A 61 2.28 7.48 -5.62
N THR A 62 3.08 8.01 -4.70
CA THR A 62 2.61 8.90 -3.62
C THR A 62 1.99 10.18 -4.19
N GLY A 63 2.61 10.80 -5.19
CA GLY A 63 2.08 11.97 -5.87
C GLY A 63 0.77 11.68 -6.62
N ILE A 64 0.69 10.53 -7.30
CA ILE A 64 -0.54 10.07 -7.98
C ILE A 64 -1.66 9.84 -6.96
N ALA A 65 -1.38 9.16 -5.85
CA ALA A 65 -2.34 8.92 -4.78
C ALA A 65 -2.85 10.25 -4.19
N ALA A 66 -1.95 11.21 -3.93
CA ALA A 66 -2.32 12.54 -3.48
C ALA A 66 -3.27 13.24 -4.46
N GLY A 67 -2.96 13.22 -5.75
CA GLY A 67 -3.80 13.79 -6.81
C GLY A 67 -5.18 13.12 -6.90
N LEU A 68 -5.25 11.81 -6.85
CA LEU A 68 -6.51 11.06 -6.84
C LEU A 68 -7.38 11.40 -5.63
N SER A 69 -6.77 11.60 -4.46
CA SER A 69 -7.49 12.01 -3.25
C SER A 69 -8.14 13.38 -3.42
N THR A 70 -7.50 14.33 -4.11
CA THR A 70 -8.10 15.64 -4.41
C THR A 70 -9.26 15.55 -5.40
N CYS A 71 -9.36 14.46 -6.15
CA CYS A 71 -10.44 14.18 -7.08
C CYS A 71 -11.59 13.35 -6.46
N GLY A 72 -11.63 13.22 -5.14
CA GLY A 72 -12.69 12.50 -4.42
C GLY A 72 -12.52 10.98 -4.38
N LYS A 73 -11.35 10.46 -4.78
CA LYS A 73 -11.03 9.04 -4.58
C LYS A 73 -10.46 8.79 -3.19
N VAL A 74 -10.51 7.53 -2.76
CA VAL A 74 -9.87 7.04 -1.53
C VAL A 74 -8.75 6.07 -1.93
N PRO A 75 -7.53 6.59 -2.16
CA PRO A 75 -6.42 5.78 -2.61
C PRO A 75 -5.81 4.96 -1.48
N PHE A 76 -5.56 3.68 -1.75
CA PHE A 76 -4.72 2.79 -0.97
C PHE A 76 -3.42 2.53 -1.76
N MET A 77 -2.32 3.16 -1.36
CA MET A 77 -1.02 2.92 -1.98
C MET A 77 -0.25 1.85 -1.19
N SER A 78 0.29 0.86 -1.89
CA SER A 78 0.91 -0.32 -1.28
C SER A 78 2.31 -0.55 -1.82
N SER A 79 3.25 -0.74 -0.91
CA SER A 79 4.63 -1.14 -1.20
C SER A 79 5.24 -1.74 0.07
N PHE A 80 6.51 -2.13 0.02
CA PHE A 80 7.23 -2.48 1.24
C PHE A 80 7.46 -1.24 2.11
N ALA A 81 7.49 -1.43 3.43
CA ALA A 81 7.68 -0.33 4.37
C ALA A 81 8.96 0.46 4.11
N MET A 82 10.06 -0.23 3.76
CA MET A 82 11.32 0.41 3.40
C MET A 82 11.16 1.42 2.26
N PHE A 83 10.29 1.14 1.31
CA PHE A 83 10.10 2.00 0.13
C PHE A 83 8.98 3.02 0.34
N ALA A 84 7.89 2.63 0.97
CA ALA A 84 6.78 3.55 1.25
C ALA A 84 7.15 4.62 2.29
N ALA A 85 7.84 4.24 3.37
CA ALA A 85 8.28 5.15 4.42
C ALA A 85 9.64 5.80 4.09
N GLY A 86 10.61 5.03 3.59
CA GLY A 86 11.96 5.53 3.33
C GLY A 86 12.06 6.32 2.02
N ARG A 87 11.88 5.65 0.87
CA ARG A 87 12.06 6.26 -0.46
C ARG A 87 11.07 7.39 -0.73
N ALA A 88 9.81 7.23 -0.32
CA ALA A 88 8.76 8.21 -0.56
C ALA A 88 8.51 9.18 0.62
N PHE A 89 9.41 9.21 1.61
CA PHE A 89 9.22 9.95 2.86
C PHE A 89 8.80 11.41 2.64
N GLU A 90 9.53 12.14 1.80
CA GLU A 90 9.25 13.54 1.53
C GLU A 90 7.86 13.73 0.92
N GLN A 91 7.49 12.90 -0.05
CA GLN A 91 6.19 12.98 -0.72
C GLN A 91 5.06 12.60 0.24
N VAL A 92 5.23 11.60 1.09
CA VAL A 92 4.26 11.27 2.15
C VAL A 92 4.05 12.48 3.06
N ARG A 93 5.13 13.10 3.51
CA ARG A 93 5.08 14.27 4.38
C ARG A 93 4.40 15.47 3.72
N ASN A 94 4.85 15.86 2.53
CA ASN A 94 4.49 17.13 1.92
C ASN A 94 3.30 17.03 0.96
N SER A 95 3.13 15.90 0.28
CA SER A 95 2.02 15.73 -0.66
C SER A 95 0.77 15.11 -0.05
N ILE A 96 0.89 14.39 1.07
CA ILE A 96 -0.23 13.75 1.76
C ILE A 96 -0.46 14.37 3.14
N GLY A 97 0.56 14.34 4.00
CA GLY A 97 0.42 14.74 5.40
C GLY A 97 0.14 16.22 5.57
N TYR A 98 0.93 17.10 4.95
CA TYR A 98 0.80 18.55 5.07
C TYR A 98 -0.58 19.07 4.61
N PRO A 99 -1.13 18.65 3.43
CA PRO A 99 -2.47 19.05 3.00
C PRO A 99 -3.61 18.22 3.61
N HIS A 100 -3.32 17.29 4.53
CA HIS A 100 -4.30 16.41 5.19
C HIS A 100 -5.16 15.59 4.22
N LEU A 101 -4.56 15.01 3.17
CA LEU A 101 -5.27 14.22 2.18
C LEU A 101 -5.66 12.83 2.68
N ASN A 102 -6.79 12.32 2.21
CA ASN A 102 -7.33 11.02 2.59
C ASN A 102 -6.69 9.87 1.81
N VAL A 103 -5.38 9.69 1.92
CA VAL A 103 -4.63 8.58 1.35
C VAL A 103 -4.30 7.55 2.42
N LYS A 104 -4.47 6.26 2.10
CA LYS A 104 -4.09 5.14 2.97
C LYS A 104 -2.79 4.53 2.47
N ILE A 105 -1.86 4.27 3.39
CA ILE A 105 -0.56 3.68 3.07
C ILE A 105 -0.52 2.25 3.62
N GLY A 106 -0.62 1.27 2.73
CA GLY A 106 -0.50 -0.15 3.05
C GLY A 106 0.95 -0.63 3.00
N ALA A 107 1.77 -0.18 3.95
CA ALA A 107 3.17 -0.56 4.03
C ALA A 107 3.32 -1.98 4.59
N THR A 108 3.80 -2.90 3.76
CA THR A 108 4.03 -4.31 4.13
C THR A 108 5.49 -4.57 4.42
N HIS A 109 5.83 -5.76 4.93
CA HIS A 109 7.22 -6.21 5.14
C HIS A 109 8.05 -5.30 6.06
N ALA A 110 7.43 -4.66 7.05
CA ALA A 110 8.13 -3.89 8.07
C ALA A 110 8.96 -4.80 9.00
N GLY A 111 9.95 -4.22 9.66
CA GLY A 111 10.83 -4.93 10.61
C GLY A 111 11.89 -5.77 9.91
N ILE A 112 12.33 -6.83 10.59
CA ILE A 112 13.48 -7.69 10.19
C ILE A 112 13.05 -9.04 9.61
N SER A 113 11.76 -9.28 9.41
CA SER A 113 11.23 -10.57 9.00
C SER A 113 11.07 -10.74 7.48
N VAL A 114 11.61 -9.82 6.69
CA VAL A 114 11.70 -9.98 5.24
C VAL A 114 12.54 -11.24 4.93
N GLY A 115 12.05 -12.07 4.01
CA GLY A 115 12.68 -13.34 3.69
C GLY A 115 13.96 -13.20 2.85
N GLU A 116 13.95 -13.81 1.68
CA GLU A 116 15.12 -13.93 0.79
C GLU A 116 15.69 -12.61 0.27
N ASP A 117 14.90 -11.54 0.20
CA ASP A 117 15.36 -10.20 -0.19
C ASP A 117 16.37 -9.60 0.81
N GLY A 118 16.32 -10.03 2.07
CA GLY A 118 17.31 -9.73 3.09
C GLY A 118 17.34 -8.26 3.55
N ALA A 119 18.51 -7.84 4.04
CA ALA A 119 18.68 -6.59 4.78
C ALA A 119 18.34 -5.31 3.98
N THR A 120 18.46 -5.34 2.66
CA THR A 120 18.12 -4.17 1.81
C THR A 120 16.63 -3.86 1.75
N HIS A 121 15.79 -4.81 2.14
CA HIS A 121 14.34 -4.72 2.13
C HIS A 121 13.73 -4.67 3.53
N GLN A 122 14.54 -4.87 4.58
CA GLN A 122 14.12 -4.71 5.97
C GLN A 122 13.92 -3.22 6.30
N CYS A 123 12.95 -2.92 7.14
CA CYS A 123 12.69 -1.56 7.59
C CYS A 123 12.45 -1.53 9.10
N ASN A 124 13.38 -0.95 9.83
CA ASN A 124 13.31 -0.79 11.28
C ASN A 124 12.92 0.63 11.69
N GLU A 125 12.93 1.56 10.73
CA GLU A 125 12.77 2.99 10.92
C GLU A 125 11.38 3.52 10.53
N ASP A 126 10.51 2.70 9.97
CA ASP A 126 9.22 3.09 9.42
C ASP A 126 8.30 3.80 10.43
N ILE A 127 8.35 3.39 11.70
CA ILE A 127 7.57 4.03 12.77
C ILE A 127 8.20 5.35 13.22
N ALA A 128 9.51 5.51 13.06
CA ALA A 128 10.22 6.75 13.42
C ALA A 128 10.05 7.84 12.36
N LEU A 129 9.88 7.45 11.10
CA LEU A 129 9.63 8.33 9.97
C LEU A 129 8.16 8.72 9.88
#